data_7730963c192e04361e644a4513334155
#
_entry.id   7730963c192e04361e644a4513334155
#
_cell.length_a   1.000
_cell.length_b   1.000
_cell.length_c   1.000
_cell.angle_alpha   90.00
_cell.angle_beta   90.00
_cell.angle_gamma   90.00
#
_symmetry.space_group_name_H-M   'P 1'
#
loop_
_entity.id
_entity.type
_entity.pdbx_description
1 polymer ?
#
loop_
_entity_poly.entity_id
_entity_poly.type
_entity_poly.pdbx_seq_one_letter_code
_entity_poly.pdbx_strand_id
1 'polypeptide(L)'
;MDDTALKLSFASAMAEVDPDEWNAVANPPGLRFDPFLKWDFLDALETSGAATPNTGWMPRHVLIRDAAGRLKAAMPLYGKSHSRGEFVFDHSWADAFENAGGAYYPKLLSAVPFTPVTGRRLLVRPGPDETRLQTALLSGAIQLAEQNGLSSLHINFATPEESDMLSNTGLLLRTDQQFHWQNRGYGSFDDFLGD
;
A
#
# COMPACT_ATOMS: atom_id res chain seq x y z
N MET A 1 2.16 -10.24 -32.46
CA MET A 1 2.43 -9.10 -31.57
C MET A 1 2.85 -9.70 -30.25
N ASP A 2 3.93 -9.23 -29.69
CA ASP A 2 4.47 -9.76 -28.43
C ASP A 2 3.51 -9.45 -27.29
N ASP A 3 2.73 -10.44 -26.88
CA ASP A 3 1.68 -10.33 -25.83
C ASP A 3 2.31 -10.20 -24.41
N THR A 4 3.64 -10.10 -24.36
CA THR A 4 4.43 -10.03 -23.11
C THR A 4 4.82 -8.60 -22.71
N ALA A 5 4.58 -7.60 -23.54
CA ALA A 5 4.96 -6.22 -23.26
C ALA A 5 4.10 -5.65 -22.13
N LEU A 6 4.73 -5.28 -21.03
CA LEU A 6 4.09 -4.62 -19.89
C LEU A 6 4.45 -3.13 -19.92
N LYS A 7 3.45 -2.28 -19.63
CA LYS A 7 3.62 -0.84 -19.48
C LYS A 7 3.37 -0.46 -18.02
N LEU A 8 4.38 0.13 -17.40
CA LEU A 8 4.26 0.73 -16.08
C LEU A 8 3.87 2.19 -16.22
N SER A 9 2.96 2.65 -15.37
CA SER A 9 2.51 4.04 -15.27
C SER A 9 2.11 4.38 -13.84
N PHE A 10 1.90 5.67 -13.58
CA PHE A 10 1.48 6.17 -12.26
C PHE A 10 0.19 6.95 -12.41
N ALA A 11 -0.76 6.71 -11.48
CA ALA A 11 -1.97 7.50 -11.34
C ALA A 11 -1.84 8.46 -10.17
N SER A 12 -2.26 9.70 -10.37
CA SER A 12 -2.23 10.76 -9.36
C SER A 12 -3.56 10.88 -8.59
N ALA A 13 -4.54 10.07 -8.97
CA ALA A 13 -5.82 9.94 -8.27
C ALA A 13 -6.47 8.59 -8.64
N MET A 14 -7.31 8.05 -7.75
CA MET A 14 -8.12 6.87 -8.05
C MET A 14 -9.08 7.10 -9.22
N ALA A 15 -9.56 8.33 -9.40
CA ALA A 15 -10.43 8.72 -10.52
C ALA A 15 -9.79 8.52 -11.92
N GLU A 16 -8.46 8.36 -12.02
CA GLU A 16 -7.76 8.05 -13.27
C GLU A 16 -7.80 6.55 -13.63
N VAL A 17 -8.34 5.72 -12.74
CA VAL A 17 -8.34 4.25 -12.89
C VAL A 17 -9.78 3.75 -12.96
N ASP A 18 -10.08 2.90 -13.93
CA ASP A 18 -11.38 2.26 -14.03
C ASP A 18 -11.66 1.40 -12.79
N PRO A 19 -12.85 1.59 -12.13
CA PRO A 19 -13.20 0.87 -10.90
C PRO A 19 -13.21 -0.65 -11.05
N ASP A 20 -13.72 -1.16 -12.17
CA ASP A 20 -13.83 -2.60 -12.39
C ASP A 20 -12.46 -3.22 -12.65
N GLU A 21 -11.59 -2.53 -13.39
CA GLU A 21 -10.22 -2.97 -13.61
C GLU A 21 -9.42 -3.01 -12.29
N TRP A 22 -9.53 -1.95 -11.45
CA TRP A 22 -8.88 -1.91 -10.14
C TRP A 22 -9.39 -3.04 -9.24
N ASN A 23 -10.71 -3.14 -9.08
CA ASN A 23 -11.32 -4.16 -8.23
C ASN A 23 -10.99 -5.58 -8.68
N ALA A 24 -10.79 -5.79 -9.98
CA ALA A 24 -10.41 -7.08 -10.52
C ALA A 24 -8.99 -7.54 -10.12
N VAL A 25 -8.07 -6.63 -9.79
CA VAL A 25 -6.73 -6.96 -9.25
C VAL A 25 -6.70 -6.83 -7.72
N ALA A 26 -7.47 -5.90 -7.15
CA ALA A 26 -7.55 -5.69 -5.73
C ALA A 26 -8.33 -6.80 -5.00
N ASN A 27 -9.44 -7.24 -5.56
CA ASN A 27 -10.33 -8.24 -4.99
C ASN A 27 -10.70 -9.33 -6.02
N PRO A 28 -9.72 -10.07 -6.56
CA PRO A 28 -9.99 -11.11 -7.55
C PRO A 28 -10.77 -12.27 -6.93
N PRO A 29 -11.59 -12.99 -7.71
CA PRO A 29 -12.24 -14.21 -7.26
C PRO A 29 -11.24 -15.22 -6.69
N GLY A 30 -11.62 -15.89 -5.61
CA GLY A 30 -10.78 -16.90 -4.94
C GLY A 30 -9.88 -16.36 -3.84
N LEU A 31 -9.72 -15.05 -3.69
CA LEU A 31 -9.07 -14.43 -2.54
C LEU A 31 -10.11 -13.87 -1.55
N ARG A 32 -9.66 -13.73 -0.28
CA ARG A 32 -10.47 -13.05 0.73
C ARG A 32 -10.72 -11.61 0.29
N PHE A 33 -11.99 -11.21 0.32
CA PHE A 33 -12.38 -9.84 0.02
C PHE A 33 -11.81 -8.86 1.06
N ASP A 34 -11.16 -7.80 0.57
CA ASP A 34 -10.65 -6.70 1.38
C ASP A 34 -11.39 -5.41 1.01
N PRO A 35 -12.29 -4.91 1.87
CA PRO A 35 -13.06 -3.70 1.61
C PRO A 35 -12.18 -2.45 1.53
N PHE A 36 -11.03 -2.44 2.21
CA PHE A 36 -10.13 -1.29 2.27
C PHE A 36 -9.29 -1.11 1.01
N LEU A 37 -9.19 -2.16 0.18
CA LEU A 37 -8.55 -2.12 -1.13
C LEU A 37 -9.53 -1.86 -2.28
N LYS A 38 -10.84 -1.78 -1.98
CA LYS A 38 -11.84 -1.50 -3.01
C LYS A 38 -11.65 -0.09 -3.58
N TRP A 39 -11.87 0.07 -4.88
CA TRP A 39 -11.74 1.35 -5.56
C TRP A 39 -12.55 2.46 -4.87
N ASP A 40 -13.84 2.19 -4.56
CA ASP A 40 -14.72 3.16 -3.92
C ASP A 40 -14.19 3.66 -2.56
N PHE A 41 -13.50 2.78 -1.79
CA PHE A 41 -12.96 3.17 -0.50
C PHE A 41 -11.77 4.12 -0.66
N LEU A 42 -10.84 3.80 -1.57
CA LEU A 42 -9.66 4.62 -1.83
C LEU A 42 -10.06 5.96 -2.48
N ASP A 43 -10.98 5.94 -3.45
CA ASP A 43 -11.53 7.14 -4.07
C ASP A 43 -12.24 8.05 -3.05
N ALA A 44 -13.03 7.46 -2.15
CA ALA A 44 -13.68 8.23 -1.08
C ALA A 44 -12.68 8.94 -0.15
N LEU A 45 -11.52 8.33 0.15
CA LEU A 45 -10.46 8.98 0.93
C LEU A 45 -9.85 10.18 0.19
N GLU A 46 -9.73 10.10 -1.13
CA GLU A 46 -9.21 11.19 -1.95
C GLU A 46 -10.26 12.28 -2.16
N THR A 47 -11.47 11.93 -2.57
CA THR A 47 -12.55 12.87 -2.90
C THR A 47 -13.09 13.60 -1.66
N SER A 48 -13.07 12.97 -0.48
CA SER A 48 -13.39 13.64 0.80
C SER A 48 -12.32 14.63 1.26
N GLY A 49 -11.13 14.62 0.62
CA GLY A 49 -10.01 15.44 1.03
C GLY A 49 -9.18 14.84 2.18
N ALA A 50 -9.49 13.63 2.66
CA ALA A 50 -8.74 12.97 3.73
C ALA A 50 -7.33 12.57 3.27
N ALA A 51 -7.20 12.00 2.07
CA ALA A 51 -5.92 11.58 1.49
C ALA A 51 -5.57 12.45 0.27
N THR A 52 -4.97 13.61 0.52
CA THR A 52 -4.58 14.60 -0.49
C THR A 52 -3.18 15.15 -0.21
N PRO A 53 -2.54 15.83 -1.17
CA PRO A 53 -1.27 16.50 -0.92
C PRO A 53 -1.32 17.48 0.26
N ASN A 54 -2.44 18.17 0.48
CA ASN A 54 -2.62 19.12 1.58
C ASN A 54 -2.64 18.44 2.96
N THR A 55 -3.03 17.18 3.01
CA THR A 55 -3.02 16.36 4.23
C THR A 55 -1.77 15.47 4.33
N GLY A 56 -0.79 15.68 3.45
CA GLY A 56 0.45 14.92 3.42
C GLY A 56 0.33 13.52 2.82
N TRP A 57 -0.74 13.25 2.08
CA TRP A 57 -0.97 12.01 1.35
C TRP A 57 -1.13 12.32 -0.14
N MET A 58 -0.06 12.27 -0.90
CA MET A 58 -0.07 12.55 -2.33
C MET A 58 -0.18 11.25 -3.13
N PRO A 59 -1.32 10.94 -3.77
CA PRO A 59 -1.48 9.69 -4.52
C PRO A 59 -0.47 9.56 -5.66
N ARG A 60 0.10 8.37 -5.81
CA ARG A 60 1.07 7.99 -6.84
C ARG A 60 0.95 6.50 -7.14
N HIS A 61 -0.28 6.01 -7.33
CA HIS A 61 -0.55 4.58 -7.52
C HIS A 61 0.21 4.01 -8.70
N VAL A 62 0.88 2.88 -8.49
CA VAL A 62 1.59 2.18 -9.56
C VAL A 62 0.61 1.29 -10.30
N LEU A 63 0.63 1.37 -11.63
CA LEU A 63 -0.23 0.59 -12.51
C LEU A 63 0.63 -0.16 -13.53
N ILE A 64 0.36 -1.44 -13.73
CA ILE A 64 0.96 -2.23 -14.81
C ILE A 64 -0.15 -2.72 -15.73
N ARG A 65 -0.05 -2.36 -17.01
CA ARG A 65 -0.98 -2.74 -18.07
C ARG A 65 -0.30 -3.63 -19.10
N ASP A 66 -1.07 -4.52 -19.71
CA ASP A 66 -0.61 -5.32 -20.85
C ASP A 66 -0.64 -4.51 -22.16
N ALA A 67 -0.20 -5.12 -23.27
CA ALA A 67 -0.17 -4.50 -24.58
C ALA A 67 -1.56 -4.09 -25.10
N ALA A 68 -2.64 -4.71 -24.58
CA ALA A 68 -4.03 -4.34 -24.90
C ALA A 68 -4.56 -3.22 -23.98
N GLY A 69 -3.75 -2.69 -23.08
CA GLY A 69 -4.11 -1.63 -22.14
C GLY A 69 -4.87 -2.11 -20.89
N ARG A 70 -5.08 -3.41 -20.68
CA ARG A 70 -5.80 -3.95 -19.53
C ARG A 70 -4.95 -3.94 -18.29
N LEU A 71 -5.50 -3.55 -17.14
CA LEU A 71 -4.79 -3.54 -15.85
C LEU A 71 -4.48 -4.98 -15.40
N LYS A 72 -3.21 -5.26 -15.18
CA LYS A 72 -2.68 -6.56 -14.74
C LYS A 72 -2.25 -6.55 -13.28
N ALA A 73 -1.75 -5.40 -12.82
CA ALA A 73 -1.31 -5.22 -11.44
C ALA A 73 -1.44 -3.76 -11.02
N ALA A 74 -1.63 -3.53 -9.72
CA ALA A 74 -1.67 -2.20 -9.12
C ALA A 74 -1.05 -2.21 -7.72
N MET A 75 -0.59 -1.04 -7.27
CA MET A 75 -0.08 -0.82 -5.92
C MET A 75 -0.59 0.52 -5.41
N PRO A 76 -1.40 0.55 -4.34
CA PRO A 76 -1.74 1.81 -3.70
C PRO A 76 -0.45 2.43 -3.15
N LEU A 77 -0.11 3.62 -3.61
CA LEU A 77 1.14 4.29 -3.28
C LEU A 77 0.91 5.79 -3.08
N TYR A 78 1.57 6.35 -2.09
CA TYR A 78 1.45 7.76 -1.74
C TYR A 78 2.81 8.38 -1.48
N GLY A 79 3.03 9.61 -1.94
CA GLY A 79 4.09 10.48 -1.45
C GLY A 79 3.68 11.04 -0.09
N LYS A 80 4.56 10.93 0.91
CA LYS A 80 4.30 11.34 2.29
C LYS A 80 5.21 12.48 2.70
N SER A 81 4.61 13.58 3.18
CA SER A 81 5.36 14.71 3.77
C SER A 81 5.51 14.62 5.29
N HIS A 82 4.87 13.64 5.94
CA HIS A 82 4.92 13.33 7.37
C HIS A 82 4.29 11.96 7.63
N SER A 83 4.49 11.34 8.80
CA SER A 83 3.96 10.01 9.16
C SER A 83 2.58 10.01 9.81
N ARG A 84 1.88 11.15 9.87
CA ARG A 84 0.52 11.17 10.44
C ARG A 84 -0.45 10.32 9.61
N GLY A 85 -1.27 9.53 10.32
CA GLY A 85 -2.27 8.64 9.71
C GLY A 85 -1.72 7.31 9.19
N GLU A 86 -0.42 7.04 9.37
CA GLU A 86 0.21 5.77 8.99
C GLU A 86 0.04 4.68 10.05
N PHE A 87 -0.13 5.07 11.32
CA PHE A 87 -0.15 4.17 12.49
C PHE A 87 1.10 3.29 12.63
N VAL A 88 2.21 3.75 12.06
CA VAL A 88 3.55 3.23 12.26
C VAL A 88 4.35 4.34 12.94
N PHE A 89 4.81 4.09 14.17
CA PHE A 89 5.46 5.10 15.01
C PHE A 89 6.96 5.17 14.67
N ASP A 90 7.31 5.88 13.61
CA ASP A 90 8.66 6.01 13.07
C ASP A 90 9.37 7.33 13.44
N HIS A 91 8.82 8.09 14.40
CA HIS A 91 9.38 9.39 14.79
C HIS A 91 10.85 9.31 15.22
N SER A 92 11.22 8.30 16.01
CA SER A 92 12.61 8.11 16.43
C SER A 92 13.57 7.82 15.26
N TRP A 93 13.07 7.18 14.20
CA TRP A 93 13.83 6.95 12.98
C TRP A 93 13.99 8.23 12.17
N ALA A 94 12.91 9.03 12.06
CA ALA A 94 12.96 10.33 11.40
C ALA A 94 13.97 11.24 12.09
N ASP A 95 13.88 11.36 13.43
CA ASP A 95 14.79 12.17 14.24
C ASP A 95 16.24 11.71 14.08
N ALA A 96 16.51 10.39 14.14
CA ALA A 96 17.85 9.85 13.97
C ALA A 96 18.42 10.14 12.58
N PHE A 97 17.62 9.99 11.53
CA PHE A 97 18.02 10.24 10.15
C PHE A 97 18.31 11.73 9.91
N GLU A 98 17.46 12.63 10.42
CA GLU A 98 17.63 14.08 10.32
C GLU A 98 18.83 14.56 11.14
N ASN A 99 19.06 14.01 12.34
CA ASN A 99 20.26 14.30 13.14
C ASN A 99 21.56 13.84 12.46
N ALA A 100 21.48 12.82 11.59
CA ALA A 100 22.61 12.40 10.77
C ALA A 100 22.79 13.26 9.49
N GLY A 101 21.99 14.33 9.30
CA GLY A 101 22.07 15.25 8.19
C GLY A 101 21.25 14.82 6.96
N GLY A 102 20.40 13.81 7.07
CA GLY A 102 19.47 13.40 6.02
C GLY A 102 18.13 14.15 6.08
N ALA A 103 17.31 14.00 5.04
CA ALA A 103 15.91 14.46 5.02
C ALA A 103 15.01 13.23 5.00
N TYR A 104 14.31 12.95 6.10
CA TYR A 104 13.44 11.76 6.20
C TYR A 104 12.19 11.88 5.33
N TYR A 105 11.70 13.08 5.13
CA TYR A 105 10.59 13.38 4.23
C TYR A 105 11.07 14.24 3.04
N PRO A 106 10.39 14.11 1.86
CA PRO A 106 9.30 13.21 1.56
C PRO A 106 9.77 11.76 1.34
N LYS A 107 8.88 10.80 1.65
CA LYS A 107 9.08 9.36 1.42
C LYS A 107 7.93 8.79 0.59
N LEU A 108 8.08 7.58 0.03
CA LEU A 108 6.97 6.80 -0.53
C LEU A 108 6.40 5.84 0.50
N LEU A 109 5.08 5.66 0.44
CA LEU A 109 4.36 4.74 1.31
C LEU A 109 3.30 3.97 0.54
N SER A 110 3.39 2.65 0.54
CA SER A 110 2.29 1.77 0.19
C SER A 110 1.53 1.37 1.44
N ALA A 111 0.30 1.88 1.56
CA ALA A 111 -0.61 1.63 2.68
C ALA A 111 -2.04 1.98 2.26
N VAL A 112 -3.01 1.62 3.07
CA VAL A 112 -4.34 2.23 3.04
C VAL A 112 -4.35 3.40 4.02
N PRO A 113 -4.66 4.63 3.59
CA PRO A 113 -4.62 5.80 4.46
C PRO A 113 -5.53 5.63 5.67
N PHE A 114 -5.03 6.02 6.85
CA PHE A 114 -5.74 5.99 8.13
C PHE A 114 -6.26 4.61 8.58
N THR A 115 -5.80 3.52 7.92
CA THR A 115 -6.36 2.18 8.11
C THR A 115 -5.23 1.19 8.45
N PRO A 116 -4.92 0.96 9.74
CA PRO A 116 -3.84 0.08 10.19
C PRO A 116 -4.25 -1.39 10.13
N VAL A 117 -4.69 -1.87 8.97
CA VAL A 117 -5.17 -3.24 8.74
C VAL A 117 -4.22 -3.96 7.81
N THR A 118 -3.84 -5.18 8.20
CA THR A 118 -3.06 -6.07 7.36
C THR A 118 -3.83 -6.43 6.09
N GLY A 119 -3.18 -6.30 4.95
CA GLY A 119 -3.74 -6.63 3.64
C GLY A 119 -2.67 -6.61 2.56
N ARG A 120 -3.04 -7.03 1.36
CA ARG A 120 -2.14 -7.01 0.22
C ARG A 120 -1.79 -5.57 -0.17
N ARG A 121 -0.57 -5.38 -0.63
CA ARG A 121 -0.08 -4.08 -1.15
C ARG A 121 0.34 -4.20 -2.60
N LEU A 122 0.73 -5.40 -3.03
CA LEU A 122 1.06 -5.73 -4.41
C LEU A 122 -0.15 -6.44 -5.05
N LEU A 123 -1.07 -5.67 -5.63
CA LEU A 123 -2.37 -6.15 -6.09
C LEU A 123 -2.22 -6.81 -7.46
N VAL A 124 -2.25 -8.13 -7.47
CA VAL A 124 -2.16 -8.96 -8.67
C VAL A 124 -3.20 -10.08 -8.57
N ARG A 125 -3.75 -10.51 -9.70
CA ARG A 125 -4.58 -11.73 -9.73
C ARG A 125 -3.68 -12.95 -9.55
N PRO A 126 -4.11 -13.96 -8.78
CA PRO A 126 -3.37 -15.22 -8.68
C PRO A 126 -3.14 -15.84 -10.06
N GLY A 127 -1.93 -16.33 -10.29
CA GLY A 127 -1.60 -16.96 -11.57
C GLY A 127 -0.09 -17.05 -11.83
N PRO A 128 0.30 -17.57 -12.99
CA PRO A 128 1.71 -17.86 -13.31
C PRO A 128 2.59 -16.61 -13.38
N ASP A 129 2.01 -15.43 -13.64
CA ASP A 129 2.73 -14.16 -13.71
C ASP A 129 2.75 -13.39 -12.38
N GLU A 130 2.16 -13.90 -11.32
CA GLU A 130 1.97 -13.17 -10.05
C GLU A 130 3.28 -12.61 -9.51
N THR A 131 4.27 -13.45 -9.27
CA THR A 131 5.59 -13.03 -8.73
C THR A 131 6.29 -12.01 -9.65
N ARG A 132 6.21 -12.22 -10.97
CA ARG A 132 6.80 -11.29 -11.94
C ARG A 132 6.16 -9.90 -11.85
N LEU A 133 4.84 -9.85 -11.75
CA LEU A 133 4.08 -8.60 -11.66
C LEU A 133 4.29 -7.90 -10.31
N GLN A 134 4.34 -8.64 -9.21
CA GLN A 134 4.68 -8.10 -7.89
C GLN A 134 6.09 -7.49 -7.88
N THR A 135 7.07 -8.18 -8.44
CA THR A 135 8.44 -7.66 -8.59
C THR A 135 8.47 -6.40 -9.46
N ALA A 136 7.70 -6.35 -10.54
CA ALA A 136 7.63 -5.18 -11.40
C ALA A 136 6.97 -3.98 -10.71
N LEU A 137 5.92 -4.18 -9.89
CA LEU A 137 5.32 -3.12 -9.05
C LEU A 137 6.35 -2.54 -8.08
N LEU A 138 7.06 -3.42 -7.36
CA LEU A 138 8.08 -3.02 -6.40
C LEU A 138 9.22 -2.23 -7.08
N SER A 139 9.73 -2.75 -8.19
CA SER A 139 10.77 -2.08 -8.97
C SER A 139 10.34 -0.70 -9.45
N GLY A 140 9.08 -0.57 -9.91
CA GLY A 140 8.51 0.72 -10.31
C GLY A 140 8.43 1.72 -9.17
N ALA A 141 8.03 1.28 -7.98
CA ALA A 141 7.96 2.13 -6.79
C ALA A 141 9.38 2.57 -6.33
N ILE A 142 10.36 1.67 -6.36
CA ILE A 142 11.77 1.98 -6.04
C ILE A 142 12.32 3.00 -7.04
N GLN A 143 12.14 2.78 -8.34
CA GLN A 143 12.58 3.73 -9.37
C GLN A 143 11.93 5.10 -9.22
N LEU A 144 10.65 5.15 -8.86
CA LEU A 144 9.95 6.42 -8.60
C LEU A 144 10.61 7.16 -7.43
N ALA A 145 10.96 6.46 -6.34
CA ALA A 145 11.66 7.05 -5.20
C ALA A 145 13.01 7.63 -5.61
N GLU A 146 13.82 6.85 -6.31
CA GLU A 146 15.16 7.25 -6.77
C GLU A 146 15.10 8.46 -7.71
N GLN A 147 14.23 8.43 -8.73
CA GLN A 147 14.11 9.49 -9.74
C GLN A 147 13.64 10.82 -9.14
N ASN A 148 12.90 10.79 -8.03
CA ASN A 148 12.40 11.99 -7.35
C ASN A 148 13.21 12.37 -6.10
N GLY A 149 14.32 11.69 -5.82
CA GLY A 149 15.16 11.96 -4.65
C GLY A 149 14.44 11.79 -3.32
N LEU A 150 13.48 10.84 -3.25
CA LEU A 150 12.74 10.56 -2.03
C LEU A 150 13.60 9.73 -1.08
N SER A 151 13.39 9.90 0.21
CA SER A 151 14.25 9.31 1.25
C SER A 151 14.17 7.78 1.31
N SER A 152 13.00 7.23 1.06
CA SER A 152 12.73 5.80 1.23
C SER A 152 11.40 5.36 0.60
N LEU A 153 11.22 4.04 0.46
CA LEU A 153 9.96 3.38 0.19
C LEU A 153 9.56 2.54 1.41
N HIS A 154 8.36 2.76 1.92
CA HIS A 154 7.77 2.00 3.01
C HIS A 154 6.56 1.21 2.50
N ILE A 155 6.36 0.01 3.03
CA ILE A 155 5.18 -0.84 2.75
C ILE A 155 4.63 -1.26 4.11
N ASN A 156 3.49 -0.67 4.51
CA ASN A 156 2.94 -0.87 5.84
C ASN A 156 1.85 -1.94 5.85
N PHE A 157 1.81 -2.74 6.91
CA PHE A 157 0.78 -3.76 7.16
C PHE A 157 0.59 -4.74 5.99
N ALA A 158 1.71 -5.15 5.35
CA ALA A 158 1.71 -6.20 4.34
C ALA A 158 1.29 -7.55 4.95
N THR A 159 0.78 -8.46 4.12
CA THR A 159 0.52 -9.84 4.58
C THR A 159 1.82 -10.57 4.91
N PRO A 160 1.80 -11.66 5.69
CA PRO A 160 3.01 -12.42 5.96
C PRO A 160 3.73 -12.88 4.68
N GLU A 161 2.98 -13.35 3.69
CA GLU A 161 3.49 -13.83 2.41
C GLU A 161 4.16 -12.70 1.62
N GLU A 162 3.55 -11.51 1.58
CA GLU A 162 4.18 -10.34 0.97
C GLU A 162 5.42 -9.89 1.76
N SER A 163 5.37 -9.91 3.09
CA SER A 163 6.51 -9.54 3.94
C SER A 163 7.72 -10.44 3.70
N ASP A 164 7.51 -11.74 3.57
CA ASP A 164 8.56 -12.71 3.23
C ASP A 164 9.15 -12.43 1.85
N MET A 165 8.30 -12.21 0.84
CA MET A 165 8.73 -11.88 -0.50
C MET A 165 9.53 -10.56 -0.52
N LEU A 166 9.04 -9.51 0.13
CA LEU A 166 9.69 -8.20 0.20
C LEU A 166 11.06 -8.28 0.89
N SER A 167 11.16 -9.05 1.97
CA SER A 167 12.43 -9.27 2.68
C SER A 167 13.46 -9.97 1.78
N ASN A 168 13.04 -10.94 0.97
CA ASN A 168 13.90 -11.63 0.01
C ASN A 168 14.38 -10.72 -1.13
N THR A 169 13.73 -9.57 -1.35
CA THR A 169 14.17 -8.56 -2.33
C THR A 169 15.09 -7.49 -1.72
N GLY A 170 15.44 -7.61 -0.45
CA GLY A 170 16.38 -6.72 0.24
C GLY A 170 15.72 -5.58 1.02
N LEU A 171 14.39 -5.53 1.11
CA LEU A 171 13.71 -4.60 2.01
C LEU A 171 13.89 -5.05 3.47
N LEU A 172 14.04 -4.08 4.36
CA LEU A 172 14.19 -4.35 5.78
C LEU A 172 12.81 -4.60 6.41
N LEU A 173 12.66 -5.75 7.07
CA LEU A 173 11.45 -6.05 7.82
C LEU A 173 11.48 -5.35 9.18
N ARG A 174 10.42 -4.61 9.47
CA ARG A 174 10.12 -4.09 10.80
C ARG A 174 8.84 -4.73 11.32
N THR A 175 8.87 -5.22 12.55
CA THR A 175 7.68 -5.76 13.23
C THR A 175 7.29 -4.83 14.38
N ASP A 176 5.98 -4.74 14.62
CA ASP A 176 5.40 -4.02 15.73
C ASP A 176 4.22 -4.81 16.30
N GLN A 177 3.68 -4.40 17.45
CA GLN A 177 2.62 -5.11 18.13
C GLN A 177 1.32 -4.28 18.09
N GLN A 178 0.23 -4.91 17.64
CA GLN A 178 -1.11 -4.37 17.76
C GLN A 178 -1.92 -5.17 18.78
N PHE A 179 -2.66 -4.47 19.64
CA PHE A 179 -3.60 -5.09 20.57
C PHE A 179 -4.99 -5.10 19.94
N HIS A 180 -5.57 -6.30 19.83
CA HIS A 180 -6.90 -6.49 19.27
C HIS A 180 -7.84 -6.98 20.38
N TRP A 181 -8.94 -6.26 20.57
CA TRP A 181 -10.04 -6.74 21.38
C TRP A 181 -10.94 -7.65 20.53
N GLN A 182 -11.23 -8.84 21.06
CA GLN A 182 -12.11 -9.80 20.40
C GLN A 182 -13.41 -9.90 21.19
N ASN A 183 -14.53 -9.63 20.53
CA ASN A 183 -15.84 -9.84 21.13
C ASN A 183 -16.15 -11.35 21.19
N ARG A 184 -16.18 -11.89 22.41
CA ARG A 184 -16.52 -13.28 22.69
C ARG A 184 -18.02 -13.46 22.97
N GLY A 185 -18.85 -12.48 22.66
CA GLY A 185 -20.29 -12.51 22.89
C GLY A 185 -20.70 -12.05 24.29
N TYR A 186 -19.93 -11.15 24.89
CA TYR A 186 -20.22 -10.56 26.19
C TYR A 186 -21.58 -9.88 26.20
N GLY A 187 -22.42 -10.19 27.22
CA GLY A 187 -23.71 -9.57 27.44
C GLY A 187 -23.63 -8.26 28.21
N SER A 188 -22.53 -8.05 28.94
CA SER A 188 -22.28 -6.86 29.76
C SER A 188 -20.78 -6.54 29.84
N PHE A 189 -20.43 -5.35 30.34
CA PHE A 189 -19.05 -5.00 30.64
C PHE A 189 -18.48 -5.82 31.80
N ASP A 190 -19.29 -6.20 32.77
CA ASP A 190 -18.86 -7.04 33.90
C ASP A 190 -18.50 -8.46 33.41
N ASP A 191 -19.21 -8.99 32.41
CA ASP A 191 -18.85 -10.26 31.77
C ASP A 191 -17.47 -10.18 31.07
N PHE A 192 -17.20 -9.05 30.45
CA PHE A 192 -15.88 -8.81 29.83
C PHE A 192 -14.76 -8.75 30.88
N LEU A 193 -15.00 -8.08 32.03
CA LEU A 193 -14.00 -7.97 33.08
C LEU A 193 -13.74 -9.29 33.82
N GLY A 194 -14.68 -10.23 33.76
CA GLY A 194 -14.58 -11.54 34.39
C GLY A 194 -13.88 -12.62 33.55
N ASP A 195 -13.54 -12.33 32.29
CA ASP A 195 -12.90 -13.24 31.32
C ASP A 195 -11.37 -13.05 31.28
#